data_cbe0535e1e1d6cdbe008cf447370b0eb
#
_entry.id   cbe0535e1e1d6cdbe008cf447370b0eb
#
_cell.length_a   1.000
_cell.length_b   1.000
_cell.length_c   1.000
_cell.angle_alpha   90.00
_cell.angle_beta   90.00
_cell.angle_gamma   90.00
#
_symmetry.space_group_name_H-M   'P 1'
#
loop_
_entity.id
_entity.type
_entity.pdbx_description
1 polymer ?
#
loop_
_entity_poly.entity_id
_entity_poly.type
_entity_poly.pdbx_seq_one_letter_code
_entity_poly.pdbx_strand_id
1 'polypeptide(L)'
;PMVELIRAALEVLQSGFSYESVFRFLKTGLVMPFAGLSPEVIYQAENYVIALGIRGFKRWNSTWERVYRGAELINLDELNQFREAVVTPFLPLREVFSNRKATVRERTEALVHFLEALEMEQKLAAMAEQFEEAGDMSLAKEYEQVYGLVIDLFDRIVALLGEEVMGQREYAEILDAGFAEIKVGLIPAVVDRVVVGDITRTRLS
;
A
#
# COMPACT_ATOMS: atom_id res chain seq x y z
N PRO A 1 -4.10 5.63 -4.09
CA PRO A 1 -3.58 5.18 -2.78
C PRO A 1 -3.14 3.71 -2.81
N MET A 2 -3.96 2.77 -3.34
CA MET A 2 -3.64 1.33 -3.38
C MET A 2 -2.34 1.01 -4.16
N VAL A 3 -2.11 1.65 -5.30
CA VAL A 3 -0.86 1.50 -6.06
C VAL A 3 0.37 1.91 -5.22
N GLU A 4 0.26 3.02 -4.47
CA GLU A 4 1.34 3.45 -3.57
C GLU A 4 1.54 2.49 -2.40
N LEU A 5 0.47 1.86 -1.90
CA LEU A 5 0.59 0.80 -0.88
C LEU A 5 1.40 -0.38 -1.41
N ILE A 6 1.08 -0.87 -2.62
CA ILE A 6 1.78 -2.02 -3.22
C ILE A 6 3.26 -1.66 -3.46
N ARG A 7 3.55 -0.47 -4.01
CA ARG A 7 4.92 0.02 -4.19
C ARG A 7 5.69 0.07 -2.87
N ALA A 8 5.07 0.63 -1.84
CA ALA A 8 5.69 0.72 -0.52
C ALA A 8 5.91 -0.66 0.10
N ALA A 9 4.98 -1.61 -0.07
CA ALA A 9 5.16 -2.99 0.39
C ALA A 9 6.33 -3.70 -0.30
N LEU A 10 6.45 -3.55 -1.62
CA LEU A 10 7.59 -4.09 -2.37
C LEU A 10 8.91 -3.44 -1.94
N GLU A 11 8.92 -2.14 -1.65
CA GLU A 11 10.08 -1.44 -1.13
C GLU A 11 10.49 -1.94 0.26
N VAL A 12 9.54 -2.27 1.14
CA VAL A 12 9.82 -2.91 2.44
C VAL A 12 10.59 -4.22 2.25
N LEU A 13 10.18 -5.05 1.30
CA LEU A 13 10.87 -6.31 0.99
C LEU A 13 12.26 -6.08 0.38
N GLN A 14 12.39 -5.15 -0.57
CA GLN A 14 13.64 -4.86 -1.26
C GLN A 14 14.69 -4.21 -0.36
N SER A 15 14.26 -3.32 0.53
CA SER A 15 15.13 -2.65 1.50
C SER A 15 15.45 -3.50 2.74
N GLY A 16 14.81 -4.68 2.86
CA GLY A 16 14.96 -5.56 3.99
C GLY A 16 14.39 -4.99 5.29
N PHE A 17 13.25 -4.31 5.25
CA PHE A 17 12.60 -3.67 6.40
C PHE A 17 13.43 -2.49 6.95
N SER A 18 13.82 -1.57 6.07
CA SER A 18 14.38 -0.30 6.52
C SER A 18 13.31 0.55 7.24
N TYR A 19 13.76 1.44 8.11
CA TYR A 19 12.88 2.38 8.80
C TYR A 19 12.02 3.16 7.80
N GLU A 20 12.65 3.75 6.80
CA GLU A 20 12.01 4.62 5.83
C GLU A 20 10.92 3.87 5.05
N SER A 21 11.21 2.65 4.58
CA SER A 21 10.27 1.86 3.80
C SER A 21 9.07 1.39 4.60
N VAL A 22 9.28 0.93 5.85
CA VAL A 22 8.18 0.47 6.70
C VAL A 22 7.25 1.64 7.06
N PHE A 23 7.79 2.80 7.46
CA PHE A 23 6.93 3.94 7.81
C PHE A 23 6.30 4.59 6.58
N ARG A 24 6.93 4.54 5.41
CA ARG A 24 6.27 4.92 4.15
C ARG A 24 5.06 4.04 3.88
N PHE A 25 5.19 2.72 4.02
CA PHE A 25 4.09 1.78 3.88
C PHE A 25 2.94 2.07 4.86
N LEU A 26 3.24 2.29 6.13
CA LEU A 26 2.25 2.59 7.16
C LEU A 26 1.53 3.92 6.91
N LYS A 27 2.24 4.93 6.40
CA LYS A 27 1.71 6.27 6.11
C LYS A 27 0.95 6.39 4.79
N THR A 28 0.69 5.28 4.09
CA THR A 28 -0.17 5.29 2.88
C THR A 28 -1.65 5.60 3.17
N GLY A 29 -2.06 5.55 4.45
CA GLY A 29 -3.42 5.79 4.90
C GLY A 29 -4.38 4.59 4.77
N LEU A 30 -3.90 3.46 4.22
CA LEU A 30 -4.73 2.25 4.01
C LEU A 30 -4.46 1.13 5.03
N VAL A 31 -3.34 1.17 5.73
CA VAL A 31 -2.93 0.11 6.67
C VAL A 31 -3.50 0.34 8.05
N MET A 32 -3.49 1.59 8.48
CA MET A 32 -4.01 2.02 9.80
C MET A 32 -5.52 2.37 9.71
N PRO A 33 -6.27 2.35 10.81
CA PRO A 33 -5.86 1.88 12.14
C PRO A 33 -5.82 0.35 12.25
N PHE A 34 -4.99 -0.17 13.15
CA PHE A 34 -5.03 -1.58 13.54
C PHE A 34 -6.05 -1.79 14.67
N ALA A 35 -6.83 -2.87 14.59
CA ALA A 35 -7.83 -3.18 15.60
C ALA A 35 -7.21 -3.31 17.01
N GLY A 36 -7.82 -2.64 17.98
CA GLY A 36 -7.39 -2.68 19.38
C GLY A 36 -6.17 -1.84 19.74
N LEU A 37 -5.61 -1.07 18.78
CA LEU A 37 -4.48 -0.18 19.03
C LEU A 37 -4.90 1.28 19.00
N SER A 38 -4.21 2.11 19.78
CA SER A 38 -4.44 3.55 19.78
C SER A 38 -3.99 4.18 18.46
N PRO A 39 -4.62 5.28 18.00
CA PRO A 39 -4.17 5.99 16.80
C PRO A 39 -2.73 6.53 16.91
N GLU A 40 -2.29 6.80 18.14
CA GLU A 40 -0.98 7.36 18.46
C GLU A 40 0.14 6.31 18.40
N VAL A 41 -0.19 5.01 18.39
CA VAL A 41 0.80 3.93 18.42
C VAL A 41 1.83 4.04 17.29
N ILE A 42 1.42 4.53 16.12
CA ILE A 42 2.34 4.71 14.98
C ILE A 42 3.47 5.69 15.32
N TYR A 43 3.17 6.81 15.98
CA TYR A 43 4.18 7.80 16.36
C TYR A 43 5.07 7.30 17.48
N GLN A 44 4.51 6.55 18.43
CA GLN A 44 5.28 5.92 19.50
C GLN A 44 6.23 4.86 18.93
N ALA A 45 5.75 4.03 18.01
CA ALA A 45 6.56 3.03 17.31
C ALA A 45 7.65 3.67 16.45
N GLU A 46 7.33 4.77 15.74
CA GLU A 46 8.31 5.52 14.95
C GLU A 46 9.46 6.04 15.82
N ASN A 47 9.13 6.69 16.94
CA ASN A 47 10.12 7.17 17.90
C ASN A 47 10.94 6.02 18.50
N TYR A 48 10.29 4.92 18.85
CA TYR A 48 10.94 3.74 19.38
C TYR A 48 11.94 3.12 18.40
N VAL A 49 11.52 2.93 17.16
CA VAL A 49 12.36 2.38 16.09
C VAL A 49 13.59 3.24 15.81
N ILE A 50 13.40 4.58 15.80
CA ILE A 50 14.51 5.54 15.62
C ILE A 50 15.46 5.48 16.81
N ALA A 51 14.94 5.60 18.05
CA ALA A 51 15.74 5.68 19.25
C ALA A 51 16.61 4.43 19.46
N LEU A 52 16.10 3.25 19.12
CA LEU A 52 16.80 1.99 19.26
C LEU A 52 17.50 1.50 17.98
N GLY A 53 17.40 2.25 16.89
CA GLY A 53 18.01 1.92 15.60
C GLY A 53 17.53 0.56 15.08
N ILE A 54 16.21 0.29 15.15
CA ILE A 54 15.65 -0.97 14.68
C ILE A 54 15.68 -0.99 13.17
N ARG A 55 16.43 -1.94 12.60
CA ARG A 55 16.62 -2.13 11.17
C ARG A 55 16.66 -3.61 10.84
N GLY A 56 16.10 -3.95 9.70
CA GLY A 56 16.16 -5.30 9.15
C GLY A 56 15.06 -6.23 9.69
N PHE A 57 14.64 -7.14 8.82
CA PHE A 57 13.55 -8.07 9.10
C PHE A 57 13.71 -8.82 10.44
N LYS A 58 14.93 -9.27 10.77
CA LYS A 58 15.19 -10.01 12.01
C LYS A 58 14.77 -9.21 13.25
N ARG A 59 15.08 -7.90 13.30
CA ARG A 59 14.71 -7.04 14.42
C ARG A 59 13.22 -6.69 14.44
N TRP A 60 12.62 -6.51 13.28
CA TRP A 60 11.19 -6.32 13.15
C TRP A 60 10.40 -7.58 13.55
N ASN A 61 10.90 -8.78 13.26
CA ASN A 61 10.27 -10.05 13.59
C ASN A 61 10.62 -10.58 15.01
N SER A 62 11.37 -9.82 15.80
CA SER A 62 11.70 -10.18 17.19
C SER A 62 10.94 -9.30 18.16
N THR A 63 10.56 -9.86 19.32
CA THR A 63 9.93 -9.10 20.40
C THR A 63 10.80 -7.91 20.82
N TRP A 64 10.19 -6.75 21.00
CA TRP A 64 10.84 -5.54 21.49
C TRP A 64 10.77 -5.50 23.01
N GLU A 65 11.92 -5.59 23.67
CA GLU A 65 12.04 -5.70 25.12
C GLU A 65 12.74 -4.49 25.76
N ARG A 66 13.46 -3.70 24.94
CA ARG A 66 14.32 -2.64 25.46
C ARG A 66 13.53 -1.36 25.69
N VAL A 67 13.73 -0.74 26.85
CA VAL A 67 13.28 0.62 27.12
C VAL A 67 14.46 1.57 26.96
N TYR A 68 14.27 2.71 26.28
CA TYR A 68 15.30 3.72 26.15
C TYR A 68 15.04 4.89 27.14
N ARG A 69 16.09 5.64 27.44
CA ARG A 69 16.04 6.75 28.40
C ARG A 69 15.09 7.84 27.92
N GLY A 70 14.11 8.21 28.71
CA GLY A 70 13.04 9.16 28.34
C GLY A 70 11.75 8.52 27.81
N ALA A 71 11.68 7.17 27.81
CA ALA A 71 10.53 6.39 27.36
C ALA A 71 9.74 5.78 28.52
N GLU A 72 9.68 6.46 29.68
CA GLU A 72 9.09 5.93 30.92
C GLU A 72 7.57 5.66 30.80
N LEU A 73 6.92 6.16 29.75
CA LEU A 73 5.49 5.96 29.48
C LEU A 73 5.22 5.06 28.28
N ILE A 74 6.23 4.35 27.74
CA ILE A 74 6.04 3.46 26.59
C ILE A 74 5.36 2.17 27.04
N ASN A 75 4.25 1.84 26.37
CA ASN A 75 3.59 0.55 26.49
C ASN A 75 4.24 -0.44 25.50
N LEU A 76 5.19 -1.26 25.99
CA LEU A 76 5.87 -2.26 25.17
C LEU A 76 4.92 -3.34 24.64
N ASP A 77 3.85 -3.67 25.36
CA ASP A 77 2.87 -4.65 24.89
C ASP A 77 2.11 -4.11 23.67
N GLU A 78 1.68 -2.87 23.71
CA GLU A 78 1.04 -2.19 22.56
C GLU A 78 1.99 -2.04 21.38
N LEU A 79 3.26 -1.69 21.62
CA LEU A 79 4.28 -1.63 20.57
C LEU A 79 4.56 -2.99 19.94
N ASN A 80 4.55 -4.07 20.70
CA ASN A 80 4.70 -5.42 20.17
C ASN A 80 3.46 -5.87 19.40
N GLN A 81 2.26 -5.54 19.85
CA GLN A 81 1.03 -5.77 19.07
C GLN A 81 1.07 -5.02 17.74
N PHE A 82 1.47 -3.74 17.75
CA PHE A 82 1.69 -2.97 16.53
C PHE A 82 2.71 -3.64 15.61
N ARG A 83 3.88 -4.01 16.14
CA ARG A 83 4.93 -4.70 15.39
C ARG A 83 4.41 -5.99 14.76
N GLU A 84 3.66 -6.80 15.49
CA GLU A 84 3.06 -8.04 14.98
C GLU A 84 2.03 -7.77 13.89
N ALA A 85 1.15 -6.79 14.08
CA ALA A 85 0.17 -6.39 13.09
C ALA A 85 0.84 -5.93 11.77
N VAL A 86 1.99 -5.25 11.86
CA VAL A 86 2.78 -4.84 10.71
C VAL A 86 3.48 -6.03 10.03
N VAL A 87 4.13 -6.89 10.79
CA VAL A 87 5.02 -7.93 10.25
C VAL A 87 4.26 -9.15 9.74
N THR A 88 3.19 -9.55 10.41
CA THR A 88 2.46 -10.79 10.11
C THR A 88 2.02 -10.89 8.64
N PRO A 89 1.41 -9.88 8.02
CA PRO A 89 1.04 -9.96 6.60
C PRO A 89 2.23 -10.13 5.66
N PHE A 90 3.40 -9.62 6.05
CA PHE A 90 4.62 -9.73 5.23
C PHE A 90 5.28 -11.12 5.28
N LEU A 91 4.98 -11.97 6.26
CA LEU A 91 5.67 -13.26 6.39
C LEU A 91 5.53 -14.14 5.16
N PRO A 92 4.30 -14.48 4.68
CA PRO A 92 4.14 -15.30 3.49
C PRO A 92 4.61 -14.57 2.23
N LEU A 93 4.36 -13.25 2.13
CA LEU A 93 4.83 -12.45 0.99
C LEU A 93 6.36 -12.49 0.87
N ARG A 94 7.07 -12.30 1.99
CA ARG A 94 8.53 -12.33 2.03
C ARG A 94 9.08 -13.71 1.65
N GLU A 95 8.44 -14.79 2.05
CA GLU A 95 8.88 -16.15 1.70
C GLU A 95 8.94 -16.31 0.19
N VAL A 96 7.88 -15.97 -0.53
CA VAL A 96 7.82 -16.06 -2.00
C VAL A 96 8.79 -15.09 -2.65
N PHE A 97 8.87 -13.84 -2.17
CA PHE A 97 9.75 -12.84 -2.76
C PHE A 97 11.24 -13.09 -2.50
N SER A 98 11.60 -13.83 -1.47
CA SER A 98 12.97 -14.26 -1.22
C SER A 98 13.39 -15.44 -2.10
N ASN A 99 12.45 -16.18 -2.68
CA ASN A 99 12.70 -17.29 -3.57
C ASN A 99 13.11 -16.76 -4.96
N ARG A 100 14.36 -16.97 -5.34
CA ARG A 100 14.90 -16.56 -6.66
C ARG A 100 14.29 -17.33 -7.84
N LYS A 101 13.66 -18.47 -7.57
CA LYS A 101 13.02 -19.33 -8.58
C LYS A 101 11.51 -19.12 -8.64
N ALA A 102 10.96 -18.18 -7.85
CA ALA A 102 9.54 -17.89 -7.87
C ALA A 102 9.13 -17.35 -9.24
N THR A 103 8.02 -17.88 -9.75
CA THR A 103 7.38 -17.43 -10.97
C THR A 103 6.63 -16.13 -10.77
N VAL A 104 6.28 -15.46 -11.87
CA VAL A 104 5.42 -14.28 -11.85
C VAL A 104 4.06 -14.61 -11.21
N ARG A 105 3.49 -15.78 -11.51
CA ARG A 105 2.25 -16.26 -10.90
C ARG A 105 2.36 -16.33 -9.38
N GLU A 106 3.37 -17.03 -8.86
CA GLU A 106 3.56 -17.17 -7.40
C GLU A 106 3.71 -15.82 -6.69
N ARG A 107 4.43 -14.87 -7.32
CA ARG A 107 4.60 -13.52 -6.75
C ARG A 107 3.29 -12.73 -6.75
N THR A 108 2.52 -12.85 -7.83
CA THR A 108 1.23 -12.15 -7.97
C THR A 108 0.20 -12.72 -7.00
N GLU A 109 0.10 -14.04 -6.88
CA GLU A 109 -0.76 -14.71 -5.89
C GLU A 109 -0.39 -14.31 -4.45
N ALA A 110 0.91 -14.24 -4.14
CA ALA A 110 1.38 -13.79 -2.84
C ALA A 110 0.98 -12.31 -2.55
N LEU A 111 0.99 -11.44 -3.56
CA LEU A 111 0.51 -10.07 -3.42
C LEU A 111 -1.02 -10.01 -3.22
N VAL A 112 -1.79 -10.82 -3.93
CA VAL A 112 -3.25 -10.91 -3.72
C VAL A 112 -3.54 -11.33 -2.28
N HIS A 113 -2.93 -12.41 -1.79
CA HIS A 113 -3.10 -12.85 -0.41
C HIS A 113 -2.65 -11.80 0.62
N PHE A 114 -1.61 -11.02 0.30
CA PHE A 114 -1.19 -9.91 1.15
C PHE A 114 -2.25 -8.80 1.23
N LEU A 115 -2.87 -8.44 0.10
CA LEU A 115 -3.95 -7.45 0.06
C LEU A 115 -5.21 -7.95 0.78
N GLU A 116 -5.52 -9.24 0.65
CA GLU A 116 -6.62 -9.90 1.38
C GLU A 116 -6.37 -9.88 2.90
N ALA A 117 -5.14 -10.23 3.34
CA ALA A 117 -4.75 -10.20 4.75
C ALA A 117 -4.82 -8.78 5.36
N LEU A 118 -4.71 -7.74 4.55
CA LEU A 118 -4.90 -6.35 4.94
C LEU A 118 -6.37 -5.89 4.83
N GLU A 119 -7.29 -6.76 4.41
CA GLU A 119 -8.72 -6.44 4.18
C GLU A 119 -8.89 -5.24 3.22
N MET A 120 -8.05 -5.20 2.16
CA MET A 120 -7.91 -4.00 1.34
C MET A 120 -9.19 -3.65 0.58
N GLU A 121 -9.90 -4.65 0.06
CA GLU A 121 -11.18 -4.45 -0.64
C GLU A 121 -12.21 -3.76 0.27
N GLN A 122 -12.37 -4.28 1.49
CA GLN A 122 -13.32 -3.75 2.48
C GLN A 122 -12.95 -2.33 2.92
N LYS A 123 -11.66 -2.08 3.15
CA LYS A 123 -11.17 -0.75 3.53
C LYS A 123 -11.38 0.29 2.44
N LEU A 124 -11.11 -0.07 1.19
CA LEU A 124 -11.33 0.81 0.06
C LEU A 124 -12.81 1.12 -0.15
N ALA A 125 -13.70 0.11 -0.02
CA ALA A 125 -15.14 0.29 -0.09
C ALA A 125 -15.65 1.24 1.01
N ALA A 126 -15.21 1.04 2.26
CA ALA A 126 -15.58 1.91 3.38
C ALA A 126 -15.09 3.36 3.19
N MET A 127 -13.89 3.54 2.61
CA MET A 127 -13.39 4.87 2.27
C MET A 127 -14.18 5.52 1.13
N ALA A 128 -14.60 4.75 0.13
CA ALA A 128 -15.46 5.24 -0.95
C ALA A 128 -16.78 5.79 -0.40
N GLU A 129 -17.44 5.06 0.51
CA GLU A 129 -18.66 5.51 1.18
C GLU A 129 -18.44 6.83 1.96
N GLN A 130 -17.33 6.95 2.69
CA GLN A 130 -16.99 8.19 3.41
C GLN A 130 -16.81 9.39 2.49
N PHE A 131 -16.16 9.20 1.32
CA PHE A 131 -16.02 10.26 0.33
C PHE A 131 -17.35 10.63 -0.33
N GLU A 132 -18.22 9.66 -0.57
CA GLU A 132 -19.57 9.90 -1.08
C GLU A 132 -20.39 10.73 -0.10
N GLU A 133 -20.39 10.37 1.19
CA GLU A 133 -21.05 11.13 2.26
C GLU A 133 -20.49 12.56 2.41
N ALA A 134 -19.18 12.73 2.19
CA ALA A 134 -18.52 14.03 2.17
C ALA A 134 -18.79 14.85 0.89
N GLY A 135 -19.48 14.26 -0.12
CA GLY A 135 -19.80 14.90 -1.39
C GLY A 135 -18.65 14.88 -2.42
N ASP A 136 -17.56 14.16 -2.15
CA ASP A 136 -16.45 14.00 -3.10
C ASP A 136 -16.65 12.75 -3.98
N MET A 137 -17.57 12.86 -4.93
CA MET A 137 -17.94 11.78 -5.84
C MET A 137 -16.78 11.31 -6.71
N SER A 138 -15.78 12.17 -6.96
CA SER A 138 -14.61 11.80 -7.78
C SER A 138 -13.70 10.84 -7.02
N LEU A 139 -13.39 11.16 -5.78
CA LEU A 139 -12.61 10.27 -4.90
C LEU A 139 -13.39 8.99 -4.57
N ALA A 140 -14.68 9.09 -4.26
CA ALA A 140 -15.51 7.92 -4.00
C ALA A 140 -15.39 6.88 -5.13
N LYS A 141 -15.58 7.33 -6.37
CA LYS A 141 -15.46 6.47 -7.55
C LYS A 141 -14.06 5.91 -7.76
N GLU A 142 -13.02 6.69 -7.49
CA GLU A 142 -11.61 6.21 -7.57
C GLU A 142 -11.38 5.07 -6.59
N TYR A 143 -11.83 5.22 -5.34
CA TYR A 143 -11.66 4.21 -4.29
C TYR A 143 -12.49 2.95 -4.55
N GLU A 144 -13.70 3.09 -5.09
CA GLU A 144 -14.56 1.97 -5.48
C GLU A 144 -13.93 1.11 -6.59
N GLN A 145 -13.30 1.74 -7.57
CA GLN A 145 -12.82 1.05 -8.78
C GLN A 145 -11.39 0.51 -8.68
N VAL A 146 -10.53 1.12 -7.86
CA VAL A 146 -9.09 0.85 -7.88
C VAL A 146 -8.74 -0.60 -7.54
N TYR A 147 -9.48 -1.25 -6.66
CA TYR A 147 -9.22 -2.66 -6.30
C TYR A 147 -9.41 -3.57 -7.51
N GLY A 148 -10.57 -3.48 -8.16
CA GLY A 148 -10.86 -4.27 -9.36
C GLY A 148 -9.85 -4.03 -10.49
N LEU A 149 -9.47 -2.78 -10.74
CA LEU A 149 -8.47 -2.44 -11.76
C LEU A 149 -7.08 -3.04 -11.48
N VAL A 150 -6.69 -3.11 -10.21
CA VAL A 150 -5.41 -3.74 -9.82
C VAL A 150 -5.49 -5.26 -9.97
N ILE A 151 -6.60 -5.89 -9.59
CA ILE A 151 -6.80 -7.34 -9.79
C ILE A 151 -6.83 -7.68 -11.28
N ASP A 152 -7.53 -6.91 -12.11
CA ASP A 152 -7.54 -7.09 -13.57
C ASP A 152 -6.13 -6.95 -14.19
N LEU A 153 -5.30 -6.05 -13.65
CA LEU A 153 -3.89 -5.94 -14.07
C LEU A 153 -3.11 -7.19 -13.68
N PHE A 154 -3.28 -7.69 -12.45
CA PHE A 154 -2.62 -8.91 -11.99
C PHE A 154 -2.99 -10.12 -12.84
N ASP A 155 -4.27 -10.28 -13.18
CA ASP A 155 -4.74 -11.35 -14.06
C ASP A 155 -4.10 -11.27 -15.45
N ARG A 156 -4.00 -10.07 -16.02
CA ARG A 156 -3.31 -9.86 -17.31
C ARG A 156 -1.82 -10.20 -17.24
N ILE A 157 -1.13 -9.78 -16.18
CA ILE A 157 0.29 -10.10 -15.99
C ILE A 157 0.49 -11.61 -15.87
N VAL A 158 -0.35 -12.31 -15.10
CA VAL A 158 -0.31 -13.77 -14.94
C VAL A 158 -0.63 -14.49 -16.25
N ALA A 159 -1.60 -14.00 -17.01
CA ALA A 159 -1.96 -14.59 -18.30
C ALA A 159 -0.80 -14.50 -19.33
N LEU A 160 -0.03 -13.43 -19.30
CA LEU A 160 1.06 -13.18 -20.25
C LEU A 160 2.41 -13.78 -19.81
N LEU A 161 2.73 -13.71 -18.51
CA LEU A 161 4.07 -13.97 -17.97
C LEU A 161 4.07 -14.97 -16.81
N GLY A 162 2.92 -15.55 -16.45
CA GLY A 162 2.72 -16.31 -15.22
C GLY A 162 3.76 -17.39 -14.94
N GLU A 163 4.21 -18.10 -15.98
CA GLU A 163 5.17 -19.20 -15.86
C GLU A 163 6.65 -18.73 -15.89
N GLU A 164 6.89 -17.45 -16.17
CA GLU A 164 8.24 -16.89 -16.20
C GLU A 164 8.82 -16.78 -14.78
N VAL A 165 10.05 -17.21 -14.62
CA VAL A 165 10.83 -17.00 -13.38
C VAL A 165 11.47 -15.63 -13.44
N MET A 166 11.18 -14.81 -12.46
CA MET A 166 11.59 -13.40 -12.48
C MET A 166 12.11 -12.94 -11.10
N GLY A 167 13.11 -12.09 -11.09
CA GLY A 167 13.61 -11.45 -9.88
C GLY A 167 12.59 -10.44 -9.31
N GLN A 168 12.64 -10.20 -7.99
CA GLN A 168 11.69 -9.27 -7.36
C GLN A 168 11.77 -7.84 -7.92
N ARG A 169 12.96 -7.38 -8.34
CA ARG A 169 13.15 -6.03 -8.91
C ARG A 169 12.49 -5.92 -10.28
N GLU A 170 12.76 -6.88 -11.14
CA GLU A 170 12.18 -6.96 -12.48
C GLU A 170 10.65 -7.10 -12.43
N TYR A 171 10.14 -7.91 -11.50
CA TYR A 171 8.70 -8.00 -11.25
C TYR A 171 8.09 -6.66 -10.81
N ALA A 172 8.76 -5.93 -9.93
CA ALA A 172 8.30 -4.59 -9.51
C ALA A 172 8.27 -3.60 -10.67
N GLU A 173 9.23 -3.65 -11.59
CA GLU A 173 9.29 -2.79 -12.79
C GLU A 173 8.11 -3.09 -13.74
N ILE A 174 7.73 -4.37 -13.89
CA ILE A 174 6.54 -4.76 -14.67
C ILE A 174 5.26 -4.23 -14.04
N LEU A 175 5.12 -4.36 -12.73
CA LEU A 175 3.98 -3.80 -12.01
C LEU A 175 3.89 -2.29 -12.19
N ASP A 176 5.01 -1.59 -12.08
CA ASP A 176 5.05 -0.13 -12.23
C ASP A 176 4.62 0.32 -13.62
N ALA A 177 5.03 -0.40 -14.67
CA ALA A 177 4.56 -0.16 -16.03
C ALA A 177 3.04 -0.34 -16.15
N GLY A 178 2.50 -1.41 -15.55
CA GLY A 178 1.05 -1.67 -15.56
C GLY A 178 0.26 -0.66 -14.74
N PHE A 179 0.78 -0.20 -13.61
CA PHE A 179 0.14 0.83 -12.79
C PHE A 179 0.06 2.19 -13.49
N ALA A 180 0.98 2.51 -14.38
CA ALA A 180 0.90 3.71 -15.19
C ALA A 180 -0.33 3.70 -16.12
N GLU A 181 -0.72 2.55 -16.64
CA GLU A 181 -1.94 2.38 -17.46
C GLU A 181 -3.21 2.58 -16.62
N ILE A 182 -3.26 2.06 -15.40
CA ILE A 182 -4.41 2.24 -14.48
C ILE A 182 -4.61 3.72 -14.19
N LYS A 183 -3.54 4.47 -13.93
CA LYS A 183 -3.60 5.90 -13.62
C LYS A 183 -4.21 6.73 -14.76
N VAL A 184 -3.94 6.36 -16.00
CA VAL A 184 -4.53 7.00 -17.18
C VAL A 184 -6.03 6.66 -17.30
N GLY A 185 -6.44 5.44 -16.94
CA GLY A 185 -7.84 5.00 -16.98
C GLY A 185 -8.74 5.63 -15.91
N LEU A 186 -8.16 6.06 -14.78
CA LEU A 186 -8.87 6.74 -13.69
C LEU A 186 -9.04 8.25 -13.89
N ILE A 187 -8.35 8.86 -14.87
CA ILE A 187 -8.60 10.26 -15.25
C ILE A 187 -9.94 10.28 -15.96
N PRO A 188 -10.99 10.95 -15.43
CA PRO A 188 -12.25 11.08 -16.15
C PRO A 188 -11.96 11.72 -17.51
N ALA A 189 -12.44 11.10 -18.58
CA ALA A 189 -12.51 11.77 -19.87
C ALA A 189 -13.20 13.11 -19.60
N VAL A 190 -12.47 14.17 -19.85
CA VAL A 190 -12.77 15.58 -19.58
C VAL A 190 -14.27 15.82 -19.42
N VAL A 191 -14.68 16.25 -18.24
CA VAL A 191 -16.01 16.83 -18.03
C VAL A 191 -16.27 17.80 -19.17
N ASP A 192 -17.33 17.57 -19.93
CA ASP A 192 -17.83 18.45 -20.96
C ASP A 192 -17.96 19.86 -20.35
N ARG A 193 -16.93 20.69 -20.53
CA ARG A 193 -17.02 22.11 -20.18
C ARG A 193 -17.90 22.73 -21.25
N VAL A 194 -19.17 22.86 -20.95
CA VAL A 194 -20.05 23.74 -21.71
C VAL A 194 -19.50 25.14 -21.51
N VAL A 195 -18.78 25.63 -22.52
CA VAL A 195 -18.35 27.03 -22.60
C VAL A 195 -19.60 27.86 -22.94
N VAL A 196 -20.25 28.43 -21.95
CA VAL A 196 -21.30 29.41 -22.13
C VAL A 196 -20.61 30.74 -22.47
N GLY A 197 -20.42 31.01 -23.75
CA GLY A 197 -19.93 32.29 -24.25
C GLY A 197 -21.11 33.17 -24.67
N ASP A 198 -21.07 34.46 -24.29
CA ASP A 198 -21.99 35.46 -24.77
C ASP A 198 -21.70 35.74 -26.27
N ILE A 199 -22.68 35.46 -27.13
CA ILE A 199 -22.59 35.57 -28.60
C ILE A 199 -22.14 36.96 -29.08
N THR A 200 -22.30 37.99 -28.26
CA THR A 200 -21.97 39.37 -28.63
C THR A 200 -20.48 39.73 -28.45
N ARG A 201 -19.66 38.86 -27.86
CA ARG A 201 -18.23 39.12 -27.58
C ARG A 201 -17.24 38.13 -28.20
N THR A 202 -17.69 37.11 -28.88
CA THR A 202 -16.81 36.16 -29.56
C THR A 202 -16.51 36.63 -30.97
N ARG A 203 -15.40 37.35 -31.19
CA ARG A 203 -14.78 37.49 -32.50
C ARG A 203 -14.03 36.19 -32.80
N LEU A 204 -14.53 35.47 -33.79
CA LEU A 204 -13.79 34.39 -34.44
C LEU A 204 -12.65 35.02 -35.24
N SER A 205 -11.43 34.74 -34.87
CA SER A 205 -10.23 34.95 -35.71
C SER A 205 -9.68 33.60 -36.09
#